data_fddba328705b6d10108d65d0f4e9d8fa
#
_entry.id   fddba328705b6d10108d65d0f4e9d8fa
#
_cell.length_a   1.000
_cell.length_b   1.000
_cell.length_c   1.000
_cell.angle_alpha   90.00
_cell.angle_beta   90.00
_cell.angle_gamma   90.00
#
_symmetry.space_group_name_H-M   'P 1'
#
loop_
_entity.id
_entity.type
_entity.pdbx_description
1 polymer ?
#
loop_
_entity_poly.entity_id
_entity_poly.type
_entity_poly.pdbx_seq_one_letter_code
_entity_poly.pdbx_strand_id
1 'polypeptide(L)'
;MAGSVNKVILVGNLGADPEVRRTQDGRPIVNLRVATSESWRDKNSGERREKTEWHRVVIFSEGLAKIAEQYLKKGSKVYLEGALQTRKWQDKDGQDRYSTEVVLRPYGQN
;
A
#
# COMPACT_ATOMS: atom_id res chain seq x y z
N MET A 1 21.19 12.13 3.38
CA MET A 1 21.53 12.95 2.22
C MET A 1 20.38 13.92 1.95
N ALA A 2 20.67 15.21 1.86
CA ALA A 2 19.67 16.22 1.55
C ALA A 2 19.45 16.29 0.03
N GLY A 3 18.34 16.88 -0.41
CA GLY A 3 18.08 17.13 -1.82
C GLY A 3 17.36 16.02 -2.55
N SER A 4 16.72 15.09 -1.83
CA SER A 4 15.94 14.04 -2.45
C SER A 4 14.51 14.02 -1.92
N VAL A 5 13.62 13.41 -2.68
CA VAL A 5 12.22 13.24 -2.30
C VAL A 5 11.83 11.79 -2.51
N ASN A 6 11.14 11.22 -1.54
CA ASN A 6 10.58 9.88 -1.65
C ASN A 6 9.11 9.99 -1.24
N LYS A 7 8.24 10.14 -2.22
CA LYS A 7 6.82 10.33 -1.96
C LYS A 7 6.01 9.59 -3.00
N VAL A 8 5.01 8.87 -2.54
CA VAL A 8 4.07 8.13 -3.40
C VAL A 8 2.68 8.61 -3.08
N ILE A 9 1.90 8.89 -4.11
CA ILE A 9 0.50 9.23 -3.99
C ILE A 9 -0.29 8.15 -4.74
N LEU A 10 -1.25 7.55 -4.07
CA LEU A 10 -2.14 6.56 -4.67
C LEU A 10 -3.59 6.96 -4.47
N VAL A 11 -4.38 6.79 -5.51
CA VAL A 11 -5.84 6.83 -5.42
C VAL A 11 -6.31 5.53 -6.03
N GLY A 12 -6.99 4.71 -5.24
CA GLY A 12 -7.42 3.40 -5.71
C GLY A 12 -8.41 2.77 -4.75
N ASN A 13 -8.70 1.50 -4.99
CA ASN A 13 -9.68 0.77 -4.20
C ASN A 13 -9.02 -0.40 -3.49
N LEU A 14 -9.49 -0.69 -2.29
CA LEU A 14 -8.98 -1.83 -1.53
C LEU A 14 -9.45 -3.14 -2.16
N GLY A 15 -8.52 -4.07 -2.33
CA GLY A 15 -8.83 -5.40 -2.85
C GLY A 15 -9.22 -6.39 -1.77
N ALA A 16 -9.06 -6.02 -0.50
CA ALA A 16 -9.38 -6.86 0.64
C ALA A 16 -9.62 -5.95 1.83
N ASP A 17 -10.23 -6.52 2.88
CA ASP A 17 -10.35 -5.80 4.14
C ASP A 17 -8.97 -5.50 4.70
N PRO A 18 -8.77 -4.38 5.42
CA PRO A 18 -7.50 -4.10 6.05
C PRO A 18 -7.08 -5.23 6.99
N GLU A 19 -5.81 -5.62 6.91
CA GLU A 19 -5.25 -6.61 7.81
C GLU A 19 -4.55 -5.90 8.96
N VAL A 20 -5.02 -6.11 10.16
CA VAL A 20 -4.51 -5.43 11.35
C VAL A 20 -3.66 -6.38 12.16
N ARG A 21 -2.45 -5.94 12.47
CA ARG A 21 -1.55 -6.64 13.40
C ARG A 21 -1.21 -5.69 14.52
N ARG A 22 -0.83 -6.25 15.66
CA ARG A 22 -0.44 -5.42 16.79
C ARG A 22 0.99 -5.73 17.19
N THR A 23 1.73 -4.67 17.53
CA THR A 23 3.08 -4.81 18.08
C THR A 23 2.98 -5.35 19.51
N GLN A 24 4.12 -5.69 20.10
CA GLN A 24 4.15 -6.19 21.48
C GLN A 24 3.59 -5.17 22.46
N ASP A 25 3.76 -3.89 22.18
CA ASP A 25 3.23 -2.82 23.05
C ASP A 25 1.81 -2.40 22.66
N GLY A 26 1.15 -3.17 21.80
CA GLY A 26 -0.28 -2.99 21.50
C GLY A 26 -0.60 -2.00 20.40
N ARG A 27 0.39 -1.44 19.73
CA ARG A 27 0.13 -0.47 18.65
C ARG A 27 -0.31 -1.20 17.38
N PRO A 28 -1.34 -0.68 16.69
CA PRO A 28 -1.79 -1.33 15.46
C PRO A 28 -0.87 -1.01 14.28
N ILE A 29 -0.66 -2.02 13.45
CA ILE A 29 -0.02 -1.89 12.15
C ILE A 29 -0.99 -2.44 11.12
N VAL A 30 -1.33 -1.65 10.11
CA VAL A 30 -2.35 -2.04 9.15
C VAL A 30 -1.72 -2.24 7.79
N ASN A 31 -2.05 -3.37 7.17
CA ASN A 31 -1.65 -3.68 5.80
C ASN A 31 -2.85 -3.54 4.88
N LEU A 32 -2.66 -2.82 3.79
CA LEU A 32 -3.68 -2.62 2.77
C LEU A 32 -3.18 -3.13 1.43
N ARG A 33 -4.11 -3.61 0.61
CA ARG A 33 -3.85 -3.91 -0.79
C ARG A 33 -4.68 -2.94 -1.62
N VAL A 34 -4.00 -2.05 -2.33
CA VAL A 34 -4.65 -0.99 -3.10
C VAL A 34 -4.48 -1.28 -4.58
N ALA A 35 -5.59 -1.31 -5.30
CA ALA A 35 -5.59 -1.51 -6.73
C ALA A 35 -5.70 -0.17 -7.44
N THR A 36 -4.80 0.06 -8.39
CA THR A 36 -4.91 1.17 -9.33
C THR A 36 -5.07 0.58 -10.72
N SER A 37 -6.06 1.04 -11.46
CA SER A 37 -6.41 0.46 -12.75
C SER A 37 -6.41 1.51 -13.83
N GLU A 38 -5.95 1.10 -15.01
CA GLU A 38 -6.04 1.88 -16.23
C GLU A 38 -6.90 1.12 -17.21
N SER A 39 -7.68 1.82 -17.99
CA SER A 39 -8.41 1.19 -19.09
C SER A 39 -8.25 2.05 -20.34
N TRP A 40 -8.18 1.37 -21.47
CA TRP A 40 -8.02 2.04 -22.75
C TRP A 40 -8.61 1.16 -23.84
N ARG A 41 -8.82 1.76 -25.02
CA ARG A 41 -9.26 1.01 -26.18
C ARG A 41 -8.06 0.65 -27.04
N ASP A 42 -7.92 -0.62 -27.35
CA ASP A 42 -6.86 -1.11 -28.23
C ASP A 42 -7.13 -0.59 -29.65
N LYS A 43 -6.14 0.08 -30.21
CA LYS A 43 -6.29 0.68 -31.53
C LYS A 43 -6.42 -0.35 -32.64
N ASN A 44 -5.82 -1.53 -32.46
CA ASN A 44 -5.81 -2.58 -33.48
C ASN A 44 -7.07 -3.43 -33.47
N SER A 45 -7.50 -3.84 -32.28
CA SER A 45 -8.68 -4.73 -32.16
C SER A 45 -9.97 -4.00 -31.85
N GLY A 46 -9.91 -2.75 -31.38
CA GLY A 46 -11.05 -2.02 -30.91
C GLY A 46 -11.58 -2.49 -29.57
N GLU A 47 -10.92 -3.45 -28.96
CA GLU A 47 -11.35 -3.99 -27.68
C GLU A 47 -10.92 -3.11 -26.54
N ARG A 48 -11.71 -3.13 -25.46
CA ARG A 48 -11.37 -2.45 -24.24
C ARG A 48 -10.36 -3.29 -23.47
N ARG A 49 -9.26 -2.65 -23.08
CA ARG A 49 -8.20 -3.28 -22.28
C ARG A 49 -8.16 -2.67 -20.91
N GLU A 50 -7.77 -3.44 -19.93
CA GLU A 50 -7.62 -2.99 -18.56
C GLU A 50 -6.36 -3.59 -17.97
N LYS A 51 -5.65 -2.77 -17.20
CA LYS A 51 -4.47 -3.21 -16.45
C LYS A 51 -4.59 -2.73 -15.03
N THR A 52 -4.41 -3.63 -14.09
CA THR A 52 -4.47 -3.32 -12.65
C THR A 52 -3.11 -3.57 -12.01
N GLU A 53 -2.63 -2.58 -11.28
CA GLU A 53 -1.46 -2.73 -10.44
C GLU A 53 -1.92 -2.86 -8.99
N TRP A 54 -1.33 -3.80 -8.27
CA TRP A 54 -1.62 -4.02 -6.86
C TRP A 54 -0.48 -3.48 -6.02
N HIS A 55 -0.82 -2.59 -5.10
CA HIS A 55 0.16 -1.95 -4.24
C HIS A 55 0.00 -2.43 -2.82
N ARG A 56 1.12 -2.77 -2.21
CA ARG A 56 1.14 -3.12 -0.79
C ARG A 56 1.42 -1.86 0.00
N VAL A 57 0.53 -1.53 0.93
CA VAL A 57 0.62 -0.33 1.75
C VAL A 57 0.65 -0.75 3.20
N VAL A 58 1.58 -0.19 3.97
CA VAL A 58 1.72 -0.50 5.40
C VAL A 58 1.58 0.80 6.18
N ILE A 59 0.68 0.82 7.14
CA ILE A 59 0.42 2.00 7.96
C ILE A 59 1.01 1.77 9.34
N PHE A 60 2.04 2.56 9.67
CA PHE A 60 2.65 2.56 11.00
C PHE A 60 2.15 3.71 11.88
N SER A 61 1.48 4.70 11.29
CA SER A 61 0.87 5.79 12.05
C SER A 61 -0.30 5.25 12.85
N GLU A 62 -0.25 5.34 14.17
CA GLU A 62 -1.31 4.81 15.04
C GLU A 62 -2.66 5.44 14.74
N GLY A 63 -2.69 6.76 14.55
CA GLY A 63 -3.93 7.47 14.25
C GLY A 63 -4.54 7.01 12.93
N LEU A 64 -3.74 6.91 11.88
CA LEU A 64 -4.21 6.47 10.57
C LEU A 64 -4.60 4.99 10.60
N ALA A 65 -3.85 4.17 11.35
CA ALA A 65 -4.17 2.75 11.47
C ALA A 65 -5.55 2.55 12.10
N LYS A 66 -5.88 3.33 13.13
CA LYS A 66 -7.19 3.25 13.79
C LYS A 66 -8.31 3.65 12.84
N ILE A 67 -8.09 4.70 12.05
CA ILE A 67 -9.07 5.14 11.05
C ILE A 67 -9.29 4.04 10.01
N ALA A 68 -8.21 3.45 9.52
CA ALA A 68 -8.30 2.37 8.53
C ALA A 68 -9.06 1.17 9.11
N GLU A 69 -8.76 0.81 10.33
CA GLU A 69 -9.41 -0.32 11.00
C GLU A 69 -10.92 -0.09 11.14
N GLN A 70 -11.31 1.14 11.49
CA GLN A 70 -12.71 1.46 11.78
C GLN A 70 -13.55 1.64 10.52
N TYR A 71 -13.00 2.26 9.48
CA TYR A 71 -13.81 2.77 8.38
C TYR A 71 -13.56 2.12 7.04
N LEU A 72 -12.43 1.46 6.85
CA LEU A 72 -12.10 0.89 5.54
C LEU A 72 -12.48 -0.58 5.46
N LYS A 73 -12.89 -0.98 4.26
CA LYS A 73 -13.24 -2.38 3.97
C LYS A 73 -12.93 -2.65 2.52
N LYS A 74 -12.99 -3.90 2.12
CA LYS A 74 -12.83 -4.30 0.73
C LYS A 74 -13.73 -3.44 -0.15
N GLY A 75 -13.17 -2.89 -1.22
CA GLY A 75 -13.89 -2.03 -2.15
C GLY A 75 -13.83 -0.54 -1.84
N SER A 76 -13.41 -0.16 -0.64
CA SER A 76 -13.30 1.25 -0.27
C SER A 76 -12.33 1.99 -1.18
N LYS A 77 -12.70 3.19 -1.61
CA LYS A 77 -11.81 4.07 -2.35
C LYS A 77 -10.99 4.89 -1.37
N VAL A 78 -9.69 4.95 -1.61
CA VAL A 78 -8.78 5.68 -0.73
C VAL A 78 -7.86 6.59 -1.53
N TYR A 79 -7.51 7.70 -0.93
CA TYR A 79 -6.38 8.54 -1.31
C TYR A 79 -5.36 8.42 -0.20
N LEU A 80 -4.11 8.16 -0.56
CA LEU A 80 -3.06 8.09 0.44
C LEU A 80 -1.75 8.64 -0.08
N GLU A 81 -0.90 9.07 0.85
CA GLU A 81 0.46 9.49 0.59
C GLU A 81 1.39 8.74 1.52
N GLY A 82 2.51 8.32 0.98
CA GLY A 82 3.52 7.63 1.76
C GLY A 82 4.86 7.69 1.07
N ALA A 83 5.76 6.83 1.49
CA ALA A 83 7.10 6.71 0.92
C ALA A 83 7.35 5.28 0.50
N LEU A 84 8.17 5.09 -0.53
CA LEU A 84 8.60 3.74 -0.92
C LEU A 84 9.63 3.25 0.08
N GLN A 85 9.50 2.01 0.50
CA GLN A 85 10.47 1.34 1.34
C GLN A 85 10.63 -0.09 0.88
N THR A 86 11.87 -0.52 0.74
CA THR A 86 12.17 -1.91 0.38
C THR A 86 12.75 -2.59 1.60
N ARG A 87 12.21 -3.77 1.90
CA ARG A 87 12.72 -4.60 2.99
C ARG A 87 13.14 -5.96 2.46
N LYS A 88 14.13 -6.53 3.12
CA LYS A 88 14.65 -7.86 2.82
C LYS A 88 13.99 -8.87 3.76
N TRP A 89 13.65 -10.03 3.21
CA TRP A 89 13.08 -11.12 4.01
C TRP A 89 13.54 -12.43 3.41
N GLN A 90 13.40 -13.52 4.16
CA GLN A 90 13.77 -14.84 3.69
C GLN A 90 12.53 -15.70 3.49
N ASP A 91 12.51 -16.44 2.40
CA ASP A 91 11.42 -17.36 2.11
C ASP A 91 11.67 -18.71 2.81
N LYS A 92 10.80 -19.68 2.55
CA LYS A 92 10.86 -21.01 3.15
C LYS A 92 12.15 -21.74 2.84
N ASP A 93 12.75 -21.46 1.69
CA ASP A 93 13.97 -22.09 1.25
C ASP A 93 15.22 -21.37 1.73
N GLY A 94 15.06 -20.34 2.56
CA GLY A 94 16.17 -19.56 3.06
C GLY A 94 16.74 -18.57 2.07
N GLN A 95 16.07 -18.37 0.93
CA GLN A 95 16.53 -17.41 -0.08
C GLN A 95 16.10 -15.99 0.28
N ASP A 96 17.00 -15.05 0.01
CA ASP A 96 16.72 -13.64 0.23
C ASP A 96 15.70 -13.15 -0.79
N ARG A 97 14.69 -12.45 -0.30
CA ARG A 97 13.67 -11.81 -1.12
C ARG A 97 13.56 -10.36 -0.72
N TYR A 98 13.04 -9.55 -1.62
CA TYR A 98 12.85 -8.12 -1.39
C TYR A 98 11.40 -7.77 -1.66
N SER A 99 10.84 -6.92 -0.79
CA SER A 99 9.48 -6.44 -0.95
C SER A 99 9.50 -4.92 -0.89
N THR A 100 8.93 -4.27 -1.91
CA THR A 100 8.80 -2.82 -1.95
C THR A 100 7.38 -2.46 -1.60
N GLU A 101 7.24 -1.59 -0.62
CA GLU A 101 5.96 -1.22 -0.06
C GLU A 101 5.84 0.29 0.02
N VAL A 102 4.61 0.77 0.04
CA VAL A 102 4.31 2.17 0.34
C VAL A 102 4.05 2.24 1.83
N VAL A 103 4.80 3.06 2.54
CA VAL A 103 4.77 3.10 4.00
C VAL A 103 4.24 4.46 4.46
N LEU A 104 3.23 4.42 5.32
CA LEU A 104 2.67 5.61 5.97
C LEU A 104 3.18 5.63 7.41
N ARG A 105 4.08 6.58 7.68
CA ARG A 105 4.71 6.71 8.99
C ARG A 105 4.04 7.82 9.80
N PRO A 106 4.33 7.89 11.10
CA PRO A 106 3.84 9.01 11.90
C PRO A 106 4.25 10.35 11.31
N TYR A 107 3.44 11.37 11.59
CA TYR A 107 3.65 12.71 11.08
C TYR A 107 5.09 13.18 11.31
N GLY A 108 5.69 13.76 10.28
CA GLY A 108 7.07 14.24 10.34
C GLY A 108 8.13 13.21 9.96
N GLN A 109 7.72 11.97 9.69
CA GLN A 109 8.64 10.89 9.32
C GLN A 109 8.45 10.39 7.88
N ASN A 110 7.55 11.00 7.15
CA ASN A 110 7.32 10.63 5.75
C ASN A 110 8.11 11.54 4.80
#